data_1d196ce9e144ab5875fc88cf9e9c5faa
#
_entry.id   1d196ce9e144ab5875fc88cf9e9c5faa
#
_cell.length_a   1.000
_cell.length_b   1.000
_cell.length_c   1.000
_cell.angle_alpha   90.00
_cell.angle_beta   90.00
_cell.angle_gamma   90.00
#
_symmetry.space_group_name_H-M   'P 1'
#
loop_
_entity.id
_entity.type
_entity.pdbx_description
1 polymer ?
#
loop_
_entity_poly.entity_id
_entity_poly.type
_entity_poly.pdbx_seq_one_letter_code
_entity_poly.pdbx_strand_id
1 'polypeptide(L)'
;MAVFTSKINTSSETFLRQRKEMLELVDRLNELNGRGRAISEKRKPRFDARGQLTPRERLARLLDPGMPFLEIGNIAGYMVDTKKEEKSIPGSTVIAGIGFISGVRCVVVVDDSGILAGSLTTAGGYRIRRAEQISLEQKLPFVHLVESAGGDLMNYTVEGFSVGGALFGSLAQLSKAGIPVISILHGSSTAGGAYMPGLSDYVIAVKGRGRAFLAGPPLLKAATGEIATEEELGGAEMHATISGLAEYLAENDGQG
;
A
#
# COMPACT_ATOMS: atom_id res chain seq x y z
N MET A 1 30.85 30.91 -12.78
CA MET A 1 29.78 30.29 -13.59
C MET A 1 29.00 31.41 -14.26
N ALA A 2 28.71 31.29 -15.56
CA ALA A 2 27.83 32.25 -16.23
C ALA A 2 26.38 32.01 -15.75
N VAL A 3 25.74 33.07 -15.26
CA VAL A 3 24.33 33.03 -14.85
C VAL A 3 23.47 33.13 -16.11
N PHE A 4 22.63 32.12 -16.35
CA PHE A 4 21.66 32.16 -17.44
C PHE A 4 20.55 33.17 -17.09
N THR A 5 20.36 34.17 -17.96
CA THR A 5 19.28 35.15 -17.84
C THR A 5 18.20 34.82 -18.86
N SER A 6 16.98 34.53 -18.36
CA SER A 6 15.84 34.25 -19.22
C SER A 6 15.44 35.47 -20.05
N LYS A 7 15.15 35.26 -21.33
CA LYS A 7 14.63 36.30 -22.26
C LYS A 7 13.12 36.15 -22.48
N ILE A 8 12.45 35.32 -21.69
CA ILE A 8 11.00 35.08 -21.81
C ILE A 8 10.24 36.33 -21.36
N ASN A 9 9.37 36.85 -22.22
CA ASN A 9 8.43 37.91 -21.87
C ASN A 9 7.18 37.29 -21.26
N THR A 10 7.07 37.32 -19.94
CA THR A 10 5.94 36.78 -19.18
C THR A 10 4.65 37.57 -19.35
N SER A 11 4.68 38.76 -19.99
CA SER A 11 3.51 39.59 -20.28
C SER A 11 3.00 39.44 -21.71
N SER A 12 3.67 38.66 -22.56
CA SER A 12 3.23 38.45 -23.94
C SER A 12 1.92 37.62 -23.97
N GLU A 13 1.05 37.89 -24.93
CA GLU A 13 -0.22 37.10 -25.13
C GLU A 13 0.06 35.60 -25.27
N THR A 14 1.11 35.24 -25.99
CA THR A 14 1.54 33.86 -26.18
C THR A 14 1.88 33.20 -24.85
N PHE A 15 2.66 33.88 -23.99
CA PHE A 15 3.03 33.36 -22.68
C PHE A 15 1.78 33.18 -21.78
N LEU A 16 0.89 34.19 -21.75
CA LEU A 16 -0.32 34.16 -20.94
C LEU A 16 -1.26 33.03 -21.38
N ARG A 17 -1.43 32.80 -22.67
CA ARG A 17 -2.19 31.69 -23.20
C ARG A 17 -1.60 30.33 -22.80
N GLN A 18 -0.31 30.14 -23.07
CA GLN A 18 0.40 28.88 -22.72
C GLN A 18 0.39 28.60 -21.20
N ARG A 19 0.53 29.67 -20.40
CA ARG A 19 0.42 29.55 -18.94
C ARG A 19 -0.97 29.07 -18.52
N LYS A 20 -2.03 29.61 -19.11
CA LYS A 20 -3.40 29.18 -18.84
C LYS A 20 -3.59 27.70 -19.19
N GLU A 21 -3.22 27.30 -20.39
CA GLU A 21 -3.31 25.91 -20.87
C GLU A 21 -2.53 24.95 -19.95
N MET A 22 -1.32 25.34 -19.52
CA MET A 22 -0.51 24.54 -18.60
C MET A 22 -1.17 24.42 -17.22
N LEU A 23 -1.76 25.48 -16.70
CA LEU A 23 -2.45 25.44 -15.41
C LEU A 23 -3.68 24.51 -15.46
N GLU A 24 -4.43 24.51 -16.56
CA GLU A 24 -5.54 23.56 -16.77
C GLU A 24 -5.06 22.09 -16.72
N LEU A 25 -3.89 21.80 -17.31
CA LEU A 25 -3.26 20.46 -17.21
C LEU A 25 -2.81 20.13 -15.79
N VAL A 26 -2.26 21.10 -15.07
CA VAL A 26 -1.85 20.94 -13.66
C VAL A 26 -3.07 20.68 -12.77
N ASP A 27 -4.17 21.41 -12.99
CA ASP A 27 -5.42 21.21 -12.26
C ASP A 27 -6.00 19.81 -12.52
N ARG A 28 -5.94 19.35 -13.77
CA ARG A 28 -6.33 17.99 -14.13
C ARG A 28 -5.45 16.94 -13.44
N LEU A 29 -4.15 17.15 -13.42
CA LEU A 29 -3.20 16.28 -12.71
C LEU A 29 -3.51 16.21 -11.20
N ASN A 30 -3.77 17.36 -10.58
CA ASN A 30 -4.11 17.45 -9.17
C ASN A 30 -5.44 16.72 -8.85
N GLU A 31 -6.45 16.85 -9.71
CA GLU A 31 -7.69 16.10 -9.59
C GLU A 31 -7.45 14.58 -9.63
N LEU A 32 -6.68 14.10 -10.61
CA LEU A 32 -6.33 12.68 -10.73
C LEU A 32 -5.56 12.18 -9.50
N ASN A 33 -4.59 12.93 -9.02
CA ASN A 33 -3.84 12.60 -7.80
C ASN A 33 -4.73 12.56 -6.56
N GLY A 34 -5.74 13.41 -6.48
CA GLY A 34 -6.65 13.50 -5.35
C GLY A 34 -7.72 12.40 -5.31
N ARG A 35 -8.01 11.72 -6.41
CA ARG A 35 -9.14 10.77 -6.50
C ARG A 35 -9.07 9.64 -5.47
N GLY A 36 -7.94 8.96 -5.37
CA GLY A 36 -7.74 7.85 -4.43
C GLY A 36 -7.96 8.32 -2.99
N ARG A 37 -7.32 9.43 -2.62
CA ARG A 37 -7.48 10.03 -1.30
C ARG A 37 -8.95 10.36 -0.99
N ALA A 38 -9.65 11.02 -1.90
CA ALA A 38 -11.05 11.39 -1.71
C ALA A 38 -11.98 10.18 -1.55
N ILE A 39 -11.68 9.06 -2.22
CA ILE A 39 -12.44 7.80 -2.09
C ILE A 39 -12.18 7.15 -0.72
N SER A 40 -10.92 7.07 -0.31
CA SER A 40 -10.52 6.49 0.98
C SER A 40 -11.08 7.32 2.15
N GLU A 41 -11.00 8.65 2.10
CA GLU A 41 -11.53 9.56 3.12
C GLU A 41 -13.04 9.42 3.33
N LYS A 42 -13.82 9.14 2.29
CA LYS A 42 -15.27 8.84 2.41
C LYS A 42 -15.54 7.61 3.28
N ARG A 43 -14.56 6.74 3.49
CA ARG A 43 -14.66 5.55 4.34
C ARG A 43 -14.23 5.81 5.80
N LYS A 44 -13.72 7.00 6.12
CA LYS A 44 -13.30 7.35 7.49
C LYS A 44 -14.35 7.00 8.56
N PRO A 45 -15.65 7.27 8.43
CA PRO A 45 -16.63 6.88 9.44
C PRO A 45 -16.65 5.37 9.74
N ARG A 46 -16.31 4.52 8.76
CA ARG A 46 -16.20 3.07 8.95
C ARG A 46 -14.96 2.68 9.75
N PHE A 47 -13.84 3.37 9.54
CA PHE A 47 -12.63 3.19 10.34
C PHE A 47 -12.86 3.66 11.77
N ASP A 48 -13.43 4.85 11.96
CA ASP A 48 -13.74 5.42 13.28
C ASP A 48 -14.67 4.51 14.09
N ALA A 49 -15.73 3.98 13.46
CA ALA A 49 -16.67 3.04 14.11
C ALA A 49 -16.01 1.73 14.57
N ARG A 50 -14.85 1.39 14.01
CA ARG A 50 -14.06 0.22 14.39
C ARG A 50 -12.90 0.58 15.32
N GLY A 51 -12.73 1.86 15.68
CA GLY A 51 -11.56 2.36 16.39
C GLY A 51 -10.25 2.14 15.64
N GLN A 52 -10.29 2.21 14.31
CA GLN A 52 -9.14 2.07 13.42
C GLN A 52 -8.69 3.44 12.89
N LEU A 53 -7.41 3.58 12.64
CA LEU A 53 -6.87 4.68 11.85
C LEU A 53 -7.09 4.40 10.35
N THR A 54 -7.30 5.45 9.58
CA THR A 54 -7.26 5.34 8.13
C THR A 54 -5.83 5.03 7.66
N PRO A 55 -5.64 4.44 6.46
CA PRO A 55 -4.31 4.16 5.93
C PRO A 55 -3.36 5.36 5.93
N ARG A 56 -3.87 6.56 5.61
CA ARG A 56 -3.06 7.78 5.64
C ARG A 56 -2.77 8.29 7.06
N GLU A 57 -3.66 8.07 8.02
CA GLU A 57 -3.38 8.36 9.44
C GLU A 57 -2.32 7.42 10.01
N ARG A 58 -2.35 6.12 9.65
CA ARG A 58 -1.28 5.15 9.99
C ARG A 58 0.05 5.61 9.42
N LEU A 59 0.10 5.93 8.13
CA LEU A 59 1.30 6.45 7.48
C LEU A 59 1.83 7.70 8.16
N ALA A 60 0.96 8.67 8.48
CA ALA A 60 1.35 9.91 9.13
C ALA A 60 1.91 9.71 10.55
N ARG A 61 1.48 8.65 11.25
CA ARG A 61 2.02 8.30 12.57
C ARG A 61 3.33 7.54 12.51
N LEU A 62 3.52 6.74 11.46
CA LEU A 62 4.75 5.97 11.25
C LEU A 62 5.93 6.87 10.88
N LEU A 63 5.68 7.89 10.07
CA LEU A 63 6.73 8.78 9.57
C LEU A 63 7.22 9.76 10.63
N ASP A 64 8.50 10.05 10.60
CA ASP A 64 9.11 11.04 11.51
C ASP A 64 8.49 12.43 11.31
N PRO A 65 8.06 13.10 12.36
CA PRO A 65 7.44 14.42 12.28
C PRO A 65 8.35 15.45 11.59
N GLY A 66 7.80 16.19 10.63
CA GLY A 66 8.53 17.24 9.92
C GLY A 66 9.47 16.74 8.82
N MET A 67 9.64 15.43 8.66
CA MET A 67 10.42 14.86 7.56
C MET A 67 9.57 14.70 6.29
N PRO A 68 10.18 14.86 5.10
CA PRO A 68 9.44 14.73 3.85
C PRO A 68 9.04 13.28 3.56
N PHE A 69 7.85 13.12 2.99
CA PHE A 69 7.42 11.87 2.35
C PHE A 69 7.27 12.08 0.86
N LEU A 70 8.07 11.38 0.07
CA LEU A 70 7.99 11.38 -1.38
C LEU A 70 7.07 10.26 -1.85
N GLU A 71 5.79 10.55 -2.01
CA GLU A 71 4.83 9.59 -2.58
C GLU A 71 5.14 9.38 -4.06
N ILE A 72 5.22 8.11 -4.50
CA ILE A 72 5.63 7.72 -5.86
C ILE A 72 4.53 6.94 -6.58
N GLY A 73 4.49 7.09 -7.91
CA GLY A 73 3.58 6.34 -8.77
C GLY A 73 2.10 6.69 -8.59
N ASN A 74 1.76 7.89 -8.13
CA ASN A 74 0.39 8.30 -7.81
C ASN A 74 -0.58 8.24 -8.99
N ILE A 75 -0.08 8.37 -10.21
CA ILE A 75 -0.86 8.30 -11.46
C ILE A 75 -0.49 7.10 -12.34
N ALA A 76 0.44 6.24 -11.88
CA ALA A 76 0.93 5.11 -12.69
C ALA A 76 -0.15 4.07 -13.01
N GLY A 77 -1.22 4.00 -12.20
CA GLY A 77 -2.36 3.11 -12.42
C GLY A 77 -3.52 3.73 -13.21
N TYR A 78 -3.34 4.96 -13.75
CA TYR A 78 -4.41 5.60 -14.51
C TYR A 78 -4.87 4.73 -15.67
N MET A 79 -6.17 4.39 -15.68
CA MET A 79 -6.83 3.51 -16.65
C MET A 79 -6.21 2.10 -16.80
N VAL A 80 -5.43 1.62 -15.83
CA VAL A 80 -4.88 0.26 -15.83
C VAL A 80 -5.95 -0.75 -15.37
N ASP A 81 -6.56 -0.51 -14.21
CA ASP A 81 -7.55 -1.41 -13.62
C ASP A 81 -8.95 -1.28 -14.27
N THR A 82 -9.20 -0.22 -15.05
CA THR A 82 -10.46 0.01 -15.76
C THR A 82 -10.26 0.84 -17.02
N LYS A 83 -11.07 0.60 -18.04
CA LYS A 83 -11.12 1.42 -19.26
C LYS A 83 -12.03 2.65 -19.13
N LYS A 84 -12.71 2.82 -18.00
CA LYS A 84 -13.62 3.94 -17.73
C LYS A 84 -12.89 4.99 -16.93
N GLU A 85 -12.61 6.14 -17.54
CA GLU A 85 -11.82 7.22 -16.94
C GLU A 85 -12.42 7.69 -15.61
N GLU A 86 -13.72 7.86 -15.55
CA GLU A 86 -14.45 8.31 -14.35
C GLU A 86 -14.38 7.32 -13.18
N LYS A 87 -14.08 6.04 -13.45
CA LYS A 87 -13.89 4.98 -12.46
C LYS A 87 -12.43 4.70 -12.14
N SER A 88 -11.50 5.29 -12.90
CA SER A 88 -10.09 5.07 -12.70
C SER A 88 -9.61 5.72 -11.42
N ILE A 89 -8.94 4.93 -10.58
CA ILE A 89 -8.28 5.37 -9.36
C ILE A 89 -6.77 5.29 -9.61
N PRO A 90 -6.11 6.40 -9.97
CA PRO A 90 -4.72 6.35 -10.46
C PRO A 90 -3.72 5.76 -9.47
N GLY A 91 -3.93 6.00 -8.16
CA GLY A 91 -3.13 5.40 -7.09
C GLY A 91 -3.50 3.97 -6.76
N SER A 92 -4.61 3.44 -7.32
CA SER A 92 -5.17 2.14 -6.98
C SER A 92 -5.42 1.98 -5.47
N THR A 93 -5.21 0.80 -4.94
CA THR A 93 -5.41 0.40 -3.53
C THR A 93 -4.14 0.50 -2.70
N VAL A 94 -3.11 1.21 -3.18
CA VAL A 94 -1.79 1.24 -2.55
C VAL A 94 -1.26 2.67 -2.48
N ILE A 95 -0.71 3.05 -1.35
CA ILE A 95 0.13 4.24 -1.18
C ILE A 95 1.57 3.74 -1.12
N ALA A 96 2.45 4.29 -1.93
CA ALA A 96 3.87 3.93 -1.92
C ALA A 96 4.75 5.17 -1.98
N GLY A 97 5.85 5.16 -1.25
CA GLY A 97 6.76 6.31 -1.23
C GLY A 97 8.04 6.05 -0.45
N ILE A 98 8.83 7.10 -0.34
CA ILE A 98 10.07 7.13 0.44
C ILE A 98 9.90 8.15 1.55
N GLY A 99 10.14 7.73 2.78
CA GLY A 99 10.05 8.57 3.98
C GLY A 99 11.10 8.23 5.01
N PHE A 100 10.98 8.81 6.20
CA PHE A 100 11.88 8.57 7.30
C PHE A 100 11.12 7.97 8.48
N ILE A 101 11.69 6.93 9.06
CA ILE A 101 11.17 6.23 10.25
C ILE A 101 12.34 6.10 11.22
N SER A 102 12.21 6.70 12.40
CA SER A 102 13.28 6.74 13.43
C SER A 102 14.64 7.19 12.87
N GLY A 103 14.64 8.22 12.02
CA GLY A 103 15.83 8.77 11.38
C GLY A 103 16.36 7.97 10.19
N VAL A 104 15.78 6.81 9.88
CA VAL A 104 16.21 5.95 8.77
C VAL A 104 15.33 6.18 7.54
N ARG A 105 15.94 6.37 6.39
CA ARG A 105 15.21 6.46 5.12
C ARG A 105 14.71 5.07 4.73
N CYS A 106 13.42 4.95 4.51
CA CYS A 106 12.75 3.69 4.17
C CYS A 106 11.87 3.85 2.92
N VAL A 107 11.69 2.76 2.21
CA VAL A 107 10.56 2.62 1.27
C VAL A 107 9.36 2.17 2.09
N VAL A 108 8.26 2.88 1.97
CA VAL A 108 7.03 2.60 2.72
C VAL A 108 5.90 2.31 1.75
N VAL A 109 5.20 1.21 1.99
CA VAL A 109 3.99 0.81 1.29
C VAL A 109 2.85 0.70 2.29
N VAL A 110 1.66 1.15 1.89
CA VAL A 110 0.45 1.07 2.70
C VAL A 110 -0.69 0.56 1.84
N ASP A 111 -1.31 -0.52 2.25
CA ASP A 111 -2.56 -0.98 1.64
C ASP A 111 -3.68 -0.02 2.02
N ASP A 112 -4.36 0.54 1.03
CA ASP A 112 -5.51 1.42 1.27
C ASP A 112 -6.82 0.62 1.28
N SER A 113 -7.13 0.06 2.45
CA SER A 113 -8.35 -0.72 2.66
C SER A 113 -9.65 0.10 2.57
N GLY A 114 -9.56 1.42 2.49
CA GLY A 114 -10.67 2.30 2.13
C GLY A 114 -11.07 2.19 0.65
N ILE A 115 -10.20 1.64 -0.19
CA ILE A 115 -10.41 1.42 -1.62
C ILE A 115 -10.43 -0.08 -1.88
N LEU A 116 -11.56 -0.62 -2.36
CA LEU A 116 -11.71 -2.05 -2.70
C LEU A 116 -11.21 -3.01 -1.60
N ALA A 117 -11.34 -2.62 -0.32
CA ALA A 117 -10.85 -3.37 0.85
C ALA A 117 -9.34 -3.73 0.76
N GLY A 118 -8.53 -2.88 0.13
CA GLY A 118 -7.09 -3.12 -0.05
C GLY A 118 -6.77 -4.28 -0.99
N SER A 119 -7.70 -4.69 -1.87
CA SER A 119 -7.43 -5.81 -2.77
C SER A 119 -6.27 -5.50 -3.72
N LEU A 120 -5.48 -6.52 -4.00
CA LEU A 120 -4.34 -6.42 -4.90
C LEU A 120 -4.83 -6.39 -6.35
N THR A 121 -4.96 -5.20 -6.91
CA THR A 121 -5.28 -4.96 -8.31
C THR A 121 -4.01 -5.02 -9.17
N THR A 122 -4.16 -5.01 -10.49
CA THR A 122 -3.01 -4.94 -11.42
C THR A 122 -2.15 -3.69 -11.16
N ALA A 123 -2.76 -2.52 -11.06
CA ALA A 123 -2.05 -1.27 -10.80
C ALA A 123 -1.43 -1.25 -9.40
N GLY A 124 -2.13 -1.75 -8.38
CA GLY A 124 -1.61 -1.89 -7.02
C GLY A 124 -0.38 -2.79 -6.97
N GLY A 125 -0.45 -3.95 -7.63
CA GLY A 125 0.68 -4.89 -7.74
C GLY A 125 1.91 -4.28 -8.42
N TYR A 126 1.72 -3.51 -9.49
CA TYR A 126 2.83 -2.80 -10.14
C TYR A 126 3.48 -1.75 -9.22
N ARG A 127 2.69 -1.05 -8.43
CA ARG A 127 3.22 -0.06 -7.47
C ARG A 127 4.03 -0.73 -6.36
N ILE A 128 3.52 -1.82 -5.76
CA ILE A 128 4.26 -2.57 -4.73
C ILE A 128 5.56 -3.08 -5.32
N ARG A 129 5.51 -3.75 -6.48
CA ARG A 129 6.71 -4.29 -7.13
C ARG A 129 7.73 -3.21 -7.46
N ARG A 130 7.29 -2.02 -7.91
CA ARG A 130 8.22 -0.90 -8.15
C ARG A 130 8.83 -0.39 -6.85
N ALA A 131 8.07 -0.34 -5.76
CA ALA A 131 8.57 0.03 -4.45
C ALA A 131 9.63 -0.98 -3.94
N GLU A 132 9.37 -2.28 -4.05
CA GLU A 132 10.33 -3.35 -3.73
C GLU A 132 11.62 -3.23 -4.56
N GLN A 133 11.48 -2.95 -5.85
CA GLN A 133 12.62 -2.74 -6.74
C GLN A 133 13.46 -1.52 -6.32
N ILE A 134 12.83 -0.40 -5.98
CA ILE A 134 13.53 0.79 -5.47
C ILE A 134 14.23 0.47 -4.15
N SER A 135 13.59 -0.28 -3.25
CA SER A 135 14.21 -0.75 -2.00
C SER A 135 15.49 -1.55 -2.28
N LEU A 136 15.43 -2.49 -3.21
CA LEU A 136 16.58 -3.31 -3.59
C LEU A 136 17.71 -2.48 -4.23
N GLU A 137 17.38 -1.63 -5.20
CA GLU A 137 18.33 -0.78 -5.93
C GLU A 137 19.02 0.24 -5.02
N GLN A 138 18.26 0.83 -4.10
CA GLN A 138 18.73 1.90 -3.20
C GLN A 138 19.20 1.38 -1.84
N LYS A 139 19.05 0.08 -1.58
CA LYS A 139 19.36 -0.58 -0.30
C LYS A 139 18.66 0.08 0.89
N LEU A 140 17.37 0.40 0.71
CA LEU A 140 16.54 1.00 1.74
C LEU A 140 15.69 -0.08 2.42
N PRO A 141 15.52 -0.07 3.75
CA PRO A 141 14.53 -0.91 4.41
C PRO A 141 13.14 -0.78 3.76
N PHE A 142 12.41 -1.89 3.68
CA PHE A 142 11.06 -1.94 3.13
C PHE A 142 10.06 -2.13 4.27
N VAL A 143 9.14 -1.19 4.42
CA VAL A 143 8.11 -1.21 5.46
C VAL A 143 6.74 -1.25 4.82
N HIS A 144 5.92 -2.25 5.16
CA HIS A 144 4.60 -2.46 4.59
C HIS A 144 3.51 -2.48 5.67
N LEU A 145 2.59 -1.52 5.63
CA LEU A 145 1.38 -1.52 6.43
C LEU A 145 0.32 -2.33 5.70
N VAL A 146 0.04 -3.53 6.20
CA VAL A 146 -0.71 -4.55 5.50
C VAL A 146 -2.16 -4.62 5.98
N GLU A 147 -3.09 -4.47 5.06
CA GLU A 147 -4.52 -4.71 5.26
C GLU A 147 -5.16 -4.98 3.88
N SER A 148 -5.20 -6.25 3.45
CA SER A 148 -5.53 -6.60 2.06
C SER A 148 -6.54 -7.75 1.98
N ALA A 149 -7.58 -7.56 1.17
CA ALA A 149 -8.53 -8.63 0.83
C ALA A 149 -7.95 -9.73 -0.09
N GLY A 150 -6.65 -9.64 -0.44
CA GLY A 150 -6.01 -10.53 -1.39
C GLY A 150 -6.19 -10.09 -2.85
N GLY A 151 -6.01 -11.00 -3.80
CA GLY A 151 -6.11 -10.70 -5.23
C GLY A 151 -7.51 -10.27 -5.67
N ASP A 152 -7.59 -9.40 -6.66
CA ASP A 152 -8.85 -9.02 -7.30
C ASP A 152 -9.36 -10.15 -8.19
N LEU A 153 -10.16 -11.04 -7.61
CA LEU A 153 -10.69 -12.22 -8.30
C LEU A 153 -11.70 -11.87 -9.41
N MET A 154 -12.26 -10.66 -9.40
CA MET A 154 -13.21 -10.23 -10.45
C MET A 154 -12.52 -9.89 -11.77
N ASN A 155 -11.23 -9.56 -11.69
CA ASN A 155 -10.37 -9.23 -12.84
C ASN A 155 -9.21 -10.24 -13.00
N TYR A 156 -9.41 -11.47 -12.50
CA TYR A 156 -8.39 -12.51 -12.54
C TYR A 156 -8.09 -12.95 -13.98
N THR A 157 -6.81 -13.09 -14.29
CA THR A 157 -6.29 -13.77 -15.47
C THR A 157 -5.14 -14.70 -15.07
N VAL A 158 -4.94 -15.80 -15.81
CA VAL A 158 -3.85 -16.74 -15.53
C VAL A 158 -2.48 -16.06 -15.67
N GLU A 159 -2.32 -15.22 -16.68
CA GLU A 159 -1.12 -14.43 -16.92
C GLU A 159 -0.87 -13.44 -15.77
N GLY A 160 -1.92 -12.74 -15.35
CA GLY A 160 -1.86 -11.79 -14.23
C GLY A 160 -1.46 -12.46 -12.92
N PHE A 161 -1.98 -13.65 -12.66
CA PHE A 161 -1.60 -14.45 -11.49
C PHE A 161 -0.13 -14.88 -11.53
N SER A 162 0.34 -15.38 -12.69
CA SER A 162 1.73 -15.79 -12.86
C SER A 162 2.70 -14.61 -12.69
N VAL A 163 2.37 -13.43 -13.24
CA VAL A 163 3.16 -12.21 -13.08
C VAL A 163 3.09 -11.69 -11.64
N GLY A 164 1.95 -11.83 -10.98
CA GLY A 164 1.74 -11.46 -9.57
C GLY A 164 2.68 -12.18 -8.61
N GLY A 165 3.08 -13.41 -8.90
CA GLY A 165 4.07 -14.15 -8.12
C GLY A 165 5.45 -13.48 -8.02
N ALA A 166 5.76 -12.56 -8.93
CA ALA A 166 7.00 -11.80 -8.89
C ALA A 166 7.11 -10.87 -7.65
N LEU A 167 6.00 -10.45 -7.04
CA LEU A 167 6.01 -9.71 -5.78
C LEU A 167 6.70 -10.52 -4.67
N PHE A 168 6.31 -11.77 -4.53
CA PHE A 168 6.89 -12.66 -3.50
C PHE A 168 8.37 -12.95 -3.77
N GLY A 169 8.74 -13.13 -5.05
CA GLY A 169 10.13 -13.27 -5.45
C GLY A 169 10.98 -12.03 -5.12
N SER A 170 10.41 -10.83 -5.25
CA SER A 170 11.09 -9.58 -4.89
C SER A 170 11.34 -9.46 -3.39
N LEU A 171 10.37 -9.82 -2.54
CA LEU A 171 10.57 -9.86 -1.07
C LEU A 171 11.69 -10.80 -0.67
N ALA A 172 11.72 -12.01 -1.25
CA ALA A 172 12.81 -12.96 -1.02
C ALA A 172 14.18 -12.42 -1.48
N GLN A 173 14.22 -11.61 -2.53
CA GLN A 173 15.47 -10.96 -2.98
C GLN A 173 15.92 -9.86 -2.01
N LEU A 174 15.00 -9.09 -1.42
CA LEU A 174 15.33 -8.11 -0.39
C LEU A 174 15.96 -8.79 0.82
N SER A 175 15.32 -9.83 1.36
CA SER A 175 15.85 -10.60 2.48
C SER A 175 17.23 -11.22 2.16
N LYS A 176 17.38 -11.84 0.97
CA LYS A 176 18.70 -12.34 0.50
C LYS A 176 19.76 -11.24 0.43
N ALA A 177 19.38 -10.01 0.09
CA ALA A 177 20.31 -8.87 0.02
C ALA A 177 20.60 -8.24 1.40
N GLY A 178 20.03 -8.77 2.49
CA GLY A 178 20.16 -8.22 3.84
C GLY A 178 19.44 -6.89 4.02
N ILE A 179 18.43 -6.61 3.20
CA ILE A 179 17.60 -5.42 3.29
C ILE A 179 16.38 -5.78 4.14
N PRO A 180 16.18 -5.16 5.32
CA PRO A 180 15.08 -5.50 6.21
C PRO A 180 13.72 -5.30 5.57
N VAL A 181 12.85 -6.30 5.66
CA VAL A 181 11.44 -6.26 5.28
C VAL A 181 10.60 -6.33 6.55
N ILE A 182 9.84 -5.29 6.82
CA ILE A 182 9.03 -5.15 8.03
C ILE A 182 7.57 -5.02 7.61
N SER A 183 6.70 -5.88 8.12
CA SER A 183 5.25 -5.78 7.93
C SER A 183 4.53 -5.42 9.21
N ILE A 184 3.57 -4.50 9.11
CA ILE A 184 2.67 -4.15 10.20
C ILE A 184 1.27 -4.60 9.79
N LEU A 185 0.75 -5.62 10.48
CA LEU A 185 -0.51 -6.26 10.16
C LEU A 185 -1.65 -5.54 10.88
N HIS A 186 -2.24 -4.54 10.24
CA HIS A 186 -3.29 -3.68 10.78
C HIS A 186 -4.71 -4.23 10.70
N GLY A 187 -4.93 -5.15 9.78
CA GLY A 187 -6.24 -5.72 9.52
C GLY A 187 -6.13 -7.11 8.91
N SER A 188 -7.22 -7.59 8.31
CA SER A 188 -7.21 -8.89 7.65
C SER A 188 -6.38 -8.85 6.38
N SER A 189 -5.48 -9.81 6.22
CA SER A 189 -4.69 -10.07 5.03
C SER A 189 -4.94 -11.49 4.57
N THR A 190 -5.54 -11.61 3.38
CA THR A 190 -6.07 -12.88 2.89
C THR A 190 -5.35 -13.32 1.62
N ALA A 191 -5.16 -14.62 1.46
CA ALA A 191 -4.56 -15.24 0.29
C ALA A 191 -3.20 -14.61 -0.06
N GLY A 192 -3.05 -14.00 -1.24
CA GLY A 192 -1.82 -13.30 -1.65
C GLY A 192 -1.39 -12.18 -0.69
N GLY A 193 -2.34 -11.51 -0.02
CA GLY A 193 -2.05 -10.52 1.01
C GLY A 193 -1.36 -11.11 2.24
N ALA A 194 -1.67 -12.37 2.61
CA ALA A 194 -1.04 -13.05 3.74
C ALA A 194 0.43 -13.44 3.47
N TYR A 195 0.84 -13.53 2.22
CA TYR A 195 2.25 -13.76 1.88
C TYR A 195 3.15 -12.57 2.20
N MET A 196 2.60 -11.35 2.24
CA MET A 196 3.39 -10.16 2.58
C MET A 196 3.99 -10.27 3.99
N PRO A 197 3.21 -10.42 5.08
CA PRO A 197 3.79 -10.69 6.39
C PRO A 197 4.53 -12.02 6.44
N GLY A 198 4.07 -13.07 5.72
CA GLY A 198 4.72 -14.38 5.70
C GLY A 198 6.13 -14.43 5.15
N LEU A 199 6.52 -13.43 4.34
CA LEU A 199 7.84 -13.29 3.72
C LEU A 199 8.64 -12.11 4.31
N SER A 200 8.12 -11.45 5.33
CA SER A 200 8.81 -10.36 6.03
C SER A 200 9.81 -10.90 7.05
N ASP A 201 10.87 -10.13 7.30
CA ASP A 201 11.87 -10.47 8.31
C ASP A 201 11.36 -10.15 9.75
N TYR A 202 10.44 -9.17 9.85
CA TYR A 202 9.76 -8.81 11.10
C TYR A 202 8.30 -8.51 10.86
N VAL A 203 7.45 -9.03 11.74
CA VAL A 203 6.00 -8.78 11.70
C VAL A 203 5.51 -8.22 13.02
N ILE A 204 4.87 -7.06 12.96
CA ILE A 204 4.15 -6.45 14.06
C ILE A 204 2.65 -6.70 13.80
N ALA A 205 1.94 -7.41 14.67
CA ALA A 205 0.52 -7.67 14.49
C ALA A 205 -0.32 -6.87 15.48
N VAL A 206 -1.38 -6.22 15.00
CA VAL A 206 -2.30 -5.47 15.85
C VAL A 206 -3.33 -6.40 16.45
N LYS A 207 -3.35 -6.47 17.78
CA LYS A 207 -4.21 -7.33 18.60
C LYS A 207 -5.69 -7.17 18.26
N GLY A 208 -6.39 -8.31 18.12
CA GLY A 208 -7.81 -8.38 17.81
C GLY A 208 -8.20 -7.84 16.42
N ARG A 209 -7.21 -7.49 15.57
CA ARG A 209 -7.44 -6.91 14.23
C ARG A 209 -6.56 -7.51 13.15
N GLY A 210 -5.25 -7.58 13.39
CA GLY A 210 -4.28 -8.17 12.49
C GLY A 210 -4.59 -9.66 12.29
N ARG A 211 -4.84 -10.03 11.04
CA ARG A 211 -5.12 -11.43 10.68
C ARG A 211 -4.43 -11.78 9.39
N ALA A 212 -3.78 -12.93 9.35
CA ALA A 212 -3.16 -13.46 8.16
C ALA A 212 -3.55 -14.93 7.97
N PHE A 213 -4.24 -15.23 6.87
CA PHE A 213 -4.61 -16.60 6.51
C PHE A 213 -4.77 -16.74 5.00
N LEU A 214 -4.52 -17.93 4.48
CA LEU A 214 -4.67 -18.19 3.04
C LEU A 214 -6.14 -18.20 2.61
N ALA A 215 -7.02 -18.67 3.50
CA ALA A 215 -8.44 -18.73 3.25
C ALA A 215 -9.19 -18.45 4.56
N GLY A 216 -10.22 -17.61 4.51
CA GLY A 216 -11.05 -17.31 5.69
C GLY A 216 -11.93 -18.48 6.12
N PRO A 217 -12.57 -18.39 7.32
CA PRO A 217 -13.40 -19.45 7.90
C PRO A 217 -14.44 -20.07 6.97
N PRO A 218 -15.16 -19.31 6.11
CA PRO A 218 -16.13 -19.91 5.19
C PRO A 218 -15.49 -20.86 4.17
N LEU A 219 -14.30 -20.52 3.68
CA LEU A 219 -13.60 -21.36 2.70
C LEU A 219 -12.94 -22.56 3.38
N LEU A 220 -12.41 -22.41 4.59
CA LEU A 220 -11.94 -23.54 5.41
C LEU A 220 -13.05 -24.56 5.59
N LYS A 221 -14.23 -24.11 6.04
CA LYS A 221 -15.39 -24.99 6.24
C LYS A 221 -15.81 -25.71 4.95
N ALA A 222 -15.81 -25.01 3.82
CA ALA A 222 -16.17 -25.59 2.53
C ALA A 222 -15.14 -26.63 2.05
N ALA A 223 -13.86 -26.43 2.33
CA ALA A 223 -12.77 -27.28 1.85
C ALA A 223 -12.53 -28.52 2.73
N THR A 224 -12.64 -28.36 4.07
CA THR A 224 -12.24 -29.41 5.03
C THR A 224 -13.37 -29.84 5.98
N GLY A 225 -14.47 -29.07 6.05
CA GLY A 225 -15.53 -29.26 7.04
C GLY A 225 -15.21 -28.67 8.42
N GLU A 226 -14.00 -28.21 8.66
CA GLU A 226 -13.57 -27.60 9.92
C GLU A 226 -14.24 -26.25 10.16
N ILE A 227 -14.50 -25.94 11.43
CA ILE A 227 -15.06 -24.66 11.86
C ILE A 227 -14.05 -23.99 12.78
N ALA A 228 -13.62 -22.78 12.40
CA ALA A 228 -12.75 -21.92 13.20
C ALA A 228 -13.23 -20.48 13.10
N THR A 229 -12.95 -19.68 14.10
CA THR A 229 -13.08 -18.23 14.04
C THR A 229 -11.91 -17.62 13.26
N GLU A 230 -12.04 -16.38 12.84
CA GLU A 230 -10.92 -15.67 12.18
C GLU A 230 -9.69 -15.55 13.11
N GLU A 231 -9.92 -15.38 14.42
CA GLU A 231 -8.84 -15.25 15.41
C GLU A 231 -8.12 -16.59 15.64
N GLU A 232 -8.85 -17.69 15.72
CA GLU A 232 -8.26 -19.04 15.83
C GLU A 232 -7.51 -19.46 14.56
N LEU A 233 -8.01 -19.05 13.40
CA LEU A 233 -7.44 -19.42 12.10
C LEU A 233 -6.16 -18.63 11.76
N GLY A 234 -6.08 -17.36 12.12
CA GLY A 234 -4.95 -16.52 11.76
C GLY A 234 -4.93 -15.15 12.43
N GLY A 235 -5.42 -15.07 13.68
CA GLY A 235 -5.40 -13.84 14.45
C GLY A 235 -4.01 -13.44 14.93
N ALA A 236 -3.87 -12.18 15.33
CA ALA A 236 -2.59 -11.61 15.79
C ALA A 236 -2.02 -12.39 16.98
N GLU A 237 -2.86 -12.73 17.98
CA GLU A 237 -2.45 -13.45 19.17
C GLU A 237 -2.05 -14.90 18.85
N MET A 238 -2.77 -15.57 17.96
CA MET A 238 -2.42 -16.90 17.47
C MET A 238 -1.06 -16.87 16.76
N HIS A 239 -0.83 -15.87 15.92
CA HIS A 239 0.45 -15.72 15.21
C HIS A 239 1.61 -15.36 16.14
N ALA A 240 1.38 -14.61 17.20
CA ALA A 240 2.41 -14.27 18.18
C ALA A 240 2.73 -15.40 19.17
N THR A 241 1.77 -16.30 19.47
CA THR A 241 1.95 -17.29 20.55
C THR A 241 2.04 -18.74 20.06
N ILE A 242 1.49 -19.05 18.88
CA ILE A 242 1.40 -20.42 18.36
C ILE A 242 2.23 -20.60 17.08
N SER A 243 1.96 -19.81 16.04
CA SER A 243 2.67 -20.01 14.77
C SER A 243 4.05 -19.37 14.71
N GLY A 244 4.32 -18.35 15.55
CA GLY A 244 5.57 -17.61 15.54
C GLY A 244 5.74 -16.68 14.34
N LEU A 245 4.66 -16.40 13.59
CA LEU A 245 4.73 -15.48 12.45
C LEU A 245 4.94 -14.03 12.90
N ALA A 246 4.31 -13.61 14.00
CA ALA A 246 4.42 -12.25 14.51
C ALA A 246 5.40 -12.20 15.69
N GLU A 247 6.48 -11.42 15.56
CA GLU A 247 7.46 -11.19 16.61
C GLU A 247 6.96 -10.17 17.64
N TYR A 248 6.09 -9.26 17.21
CA TYR A 248 5.58 -8.17 18.06
C TYR A 248 4.07 -8.09 18.02
N LEU A 249 3.46 -7.88 19.17
CA LEU A 249 2.03 -7.68 19.33
C LEU A 249 1.77 -6.24 19.79
N ALA A 250 1.08 -5.47 18.94
CA ALA A 250 0.64 -4.11 19.26
C ALA A 250 -0.77 -4.12 19.83
N GLU A 251 -1.01 -3.37 20.92
CA GLU A 251 -2.30 -3.33 21.61
C GLU A 251 -3.41 -2.63 20.81
N ASN A 252 -3.03 -1.74 19.89
CA ASN A 252 -3.98 -1.00 19.05
C ASN A 252 -3.32 -0.50 17.76
N ASP A 253 -4.16 0.04 16.87
CA ASP A 253 -3.77 0.52 15.55
C ASP A 253 -2.76 1.69 15.56
N GLY A 254 -2.69 2.44 16.68
CA GLY A 254 -1.76 3.55 16.83
C GLY A 254 -0.41 3.14 17.42
N GLN A 255 -0.29 1.93 17.94
CA GLN A 255 0.95 1.37 18.47
C GLN A 255 1.65 0.48 17.44
N GLY A 256 0.90 -0.13 16.52
CA GLY A 256 1.44 -0.88 15.37
C GLY A 256 2.04 0.05 14.34
#